data_6099c403911caeb55a06e5f6a0eb8700
#
_entry.id   6099c403911caeb55a06e5f6a0eb8700
#
_cell.length_a   1.000
_cell.length_b   1.000
_cell.length_c   1.000
_cell.angle_alpha   90.00
_cell.angle_beta   90.00
_cell.angle_gamma   90.00
#
_symmetry.space_group_name_H-M   'P 1'
#
loop_
_entity.id
_entity.type
_entity.pdbx_description
1 polymer ?
#
loop_
_entity_poly.entity_id
_entity_poly.type
_entity_poly.pdbx_seq_one_letter_code
_entity_poly.pdbx_strand_id
1 'polypeptide(L)'
;GFTALFPLITTSYVSHVLLPAGVGRVSYANTIAAYFVLIASLGLPSYGVKAIAQSNVNKEQRSRTFLELFFINFVATVLCTIAYYLFVNHFPHFADRRPLFNVMGLMLILNIFNIDWFYQGMEEYVYISVRSFIVKIASFGLMLLFVKDESDYLIYALILCIATAGNNLWNAWNLRKYISLDGIRRSKHGIAADTGLHIGKHMRPVMILLASSIATDIYTMLDSVMLEYYYGETNVGYYSNAVKIVRMTYTVVIALVAVFYPRISMCYKQKDYETGNALINRGTQILLLLALPCVAGLMATSGYVVPLLFGKAFDPAISTLRILSILILIFSIAYFLGHIILTATGMEKMILRATVTGA
;
A
#
# COMPACT_ATOMS: atom_id res chain seq x y z
N GLY A 1 1.37 7.75 -13.98
CA GLY A 1 2.01 9.05 -13.85
C GLY A 1 1.31 9.98 -12.87
N PHE A 2 0.12 10.47 -13.16
CA PHE A 2 -0.61 11.46 -12.34
C PHE A 2 -0.98 10.96 -10.95
N THR A 3 -1.34 9.70 -10.81
CA THR A 3 -1.69 9.09 -9.51
C THR A 3 -0.53 9.04 -8.52
N ALA A 4 0.72 9.09 -8.99
CA ALA A 4 1.90 9.12 -8.13
C ALA A 4 2.22 10.54 -7.63
N LEU A 5 1.88 11.58 -8.43
CA LEU A 5 2.09 12.99 -8.07
C LEU A 5 1.03 13.51 -7.08
N PHE A 6 -0.15 12.95 -7.12
CA PHE A 6 -1.29 13.41 -6.33
C PHE A 6 -1.02 13.44 -4.81
N PRO A 7 -0.39 12.42 -4.20
CA PRO A 7 -0.05 12.46 -2.77
C PRO A 7 0.89 13.61 -2.39
N LEU A 8 1.73 14.09 -3.32
CA LEU A 8 2.61 15.22 -3.06
C LEU A 8 1.82 16.52 -2.94
N ILE A 9 0.87 16.74 -3.88
CA ILE A 9 0.01 17.93 -3.88
C ILE A 9 -0.80 18.00 -2.59
N THR A 10 -1.44 16.88 -2.21
CA THR A 10 -2.24 16.82 -0.98
C THR A 10 -1.37 17.01 0.27
N THR A 11 -0.20 16.37 0.31
CA THR A 11 0.72 16.52 1.44
C THR A 11 1.29 17.94 1.52
N SER A 12 1.59 18.58 0.39
CA SER A 12 2.05 19.96 0.35
C SER A 12 1.02 20.89 1.02
N TYR A 13 -0.22 20.84 0.59
CA TYR A 13 -1.29 21.63 1.19
C TYR A 13 -1.43 21.38 2.69
N VAL A 14 -1.55 20.11 3.09
CA VAL A 14 -1.75 19.73 4.50
C VAL A 14 -0.58 20.15 5.38
N SER A 15 0.65 20.08 4.85
CA SER A 15 1.83 20.48 5.63
C SER A 15 1.87 21.96 5.94
N HIS A 16 1.36 22.81 5.03
CA HIS A 16 1.26 24.25 5.29
C HIS A 16 0.17 24.59 6.32
N VAL A 17 -0.90 23.79 6.39
CA VAL A 17 -2.03 24.04 7.28
C VAL A 17 -1.82 23.40 8.66
N LEU A 18 -1.54 22.09 8.72
CA LEU A 18 -1.45 21.36 9.98
C LEU A 18 -0.10 21.44 10.67
N LEU A 19 0.92 21.99 10.01
CA LEU A 19 2.29 22.07 10.51
C LEU A 19 2.89 20.67 10.86
N PRO A 20 4.16 20.58 11.30
CA PRO A 20 4.80 19.29 11.54
C PRO A 20 4.11 18.43 12.61
N ALA A 21 3.62 19.05 13.70
CA ALA A 21 2.98 18.34 14.78
C ALA A 21 1.65 17.67 14.33
N GLY A 22 0.78 18.42 13.64
CA GLY A 22 -0.50 17.88 13.14
C GLY A 22 -0.29 16.78 12.08
N VAL A 23 0.65 16.99 11.14
CA VAL A 23 1.01 15.95 10.15
C VAL A 23 1.57 14.71 10.84
N GLY A 24 2.41 14.88 11.84
CA GLY A 24 3.01 13.79 12.61
C GLY A 24 1.97 12.98 13.37
N ARG A 25 1.04 13.66 14.07
CA ARG A 25 -0.10 13.01 14.77
C ARG A 25 -0.88 12.08 13.86
N VAL A 26 -1.31 12.61 12.73
CA VAL A 26 -2.11 11.83 11.78
C VAL A 26 -1.28 10.72 11.14
N SER A 27 -0.01 10.98 10.80
CA SER A 27 0.89 9.96 10.23
C SER A 27 1.13 8.81 11.20
N TYR A 28 1.36 9.10 12.48
CA TYR A 28 1.53 8.08 13.52
C TYR A 28 0.27 7.24 13.71
N ALA A 29 -0.89 7.89 13.88
CA ALA A 29 -2.16 7.20 14.05
C ALA A 29 -2.51 6.33 12.83
N ASN A 30 -2.21 6.83 11.61
CA ASN A 30 -2.35 6.06 10.37
C ASN A 30 -1.41 4.84 10.34
N THR A 31 -0.17 4.97 10.81
CA THR A 31 0.77 3.85 10.90
C THR A 31 0.25 2.75 11.82
N ILE A 32 -0.23 3.10 13.01
CA ILE A 32 -0.82 2.12 13.94
C ILE A 32 -2.05 1.44 13.31
N ALA A 33 -2.97 2.19 12.71
CA ALA A 33 -4.12 1.60 12.02
C ALA A 33 -3.68 0.69 10.86
N ALA A 34 -2.66 1.08 10.10
CA ALA A 34 -2.14 0.31 8.97
C ALA A 34 -1.56 -1.04 9.37
N TYR A 35 -0.93 -1.18 10.54
CA TYR A 35 -0.51 -2.48 11.06
C TYR A 35 -1.69 -3.44 11.25
N PHE A 36 -2.78 -2.95 11.85
CA PHE A 36 -3.97 -3.78 12.02
C PHE A 36 -4.67 -4.10 10.69
N VAL A 37 -4.69 -3.13 9.74
CA VAL A 37 -5.20 -3.37 8.37
C VAL A 37 -4.35 -4.41 7.65
N LEU A 38 -3.03 -4.39 7.79
CA LEU A 38 -2.12 -5.38 7.22
C LEU A 38 -2.48 -6.79 7.71
N ILE A 39 -2.62 -6.96 9.03
CA ILE A 39 -2.98 -8.24 9.64
C ILE A 39 -4.39 -8.66 9.21
N ALA A 40 -5.35 -7.73 9.18
CA ALA A 40 -6.73 -7.98 8.76
C ALA A 40 -6.84 -8.43 7.30
N SER A 41 -5.96 -7.90 6.44
CA SER A 41 -5.95 -8.24 5.01
C SER A 41 -5.39 -9.64 4.71
N LEU A 42 -4.71 -10.30 5.65
CA LEU A 42 -4.26 -11.71 5.60
C LEU A 42 -3.53 -12.12 4.30
N GLY A 43 -2.87 -11.20 3.58
CA GLY A 43 -2.24 -11.49 2.29
C GLY A 43 -3.24 -11.69 1.13
N LEU A 44 -4.53 -11.45 1.36
CA LEU A 44 -5.59 -11.49 0.34
C LEU A 44 -5.33 -10.58 -0.87
N PRO A 45 -4.71 -9.40 -0.75
CA PRO A 45 -4.39 -8.59 -1.92
C PRO A 45 -3.62 -9.34 -2.99
N SER A 46 -2.67 -10.19 -2.61
CA SER A 46 -1.88 -10.99 -3.57
C SER A 46 -2.56 -12.32 -3.92
N TYR A 47 -3.08 -13.04 -2.93
CA TYR A 47 -3.73 -14.33 -3.14
C TYR A 47 -5.05 -14.20 -3.90
N GLY A 48 -5.86 -13.22 -3.56
CA GLY A 48 -7.18 -12.99 -4.14
C GLY A 48 -7.12 -12.72 -5.64
N VAL A 49 -6.15 -11.91 -6.08
CA VAL A 49 -5.91 -11.66 -7.52
C VAL A 49 -5.70 -12.98 -8.26
N LYS A 50 -4.79 -13.82 -7.77
CA LYS A 50 -4.51 -15.14 -8.37
C LYS A 50 -5.72 -16.05 -8.36
N ALA A 51 -6.41 -16.16 -7.23
CA ALA A 51 -7.55 -17.05 -7.06
C ALA A 51 -8.74 -16.66 -7.95
N ILE A 52 -9.02 -15.36 -8.08
CA ILE A 52 -10.07 -14.85 -8.98
C ILE A 52 -9.68 -15.04 -10.43
N ALA A 53 -8.45 -14.72 -10.84
CA ALA A 53 -8.00 -14.93 -12.21
C ALA A 53 -8.13 -16.41 -12.63
N GLN A 54 -7.79 -17.35 -11.75
CA GLN A 54 -7.94 -18.78 -11.98
C GLN A 54 -9.40 -19.26 -12.02
N SER A 55 -10.30 -18.61 -11.30
CA SER A 55 -11.73 -18.95 -11.24
C SER A 55 -12.61 -18.18 -12.24
N ASN A 56 -12.01 -17.31 -13.06
CA ASN A 56 -12.74 -16.44 -13.99
C ASN A 56 -13.33 -17.14 -15.22
N VAL A 57 -13.15 -18.46 -15.34
CA VAL A 57 -13.70 -19.29 -16.43
C VAL A 57 -15.23 -19.32 -16.37
N ASN A 58 -15.82 -19.33 -15.17
CA ASN A 58 -17.26 -19.49 -14.94
C ASN A 58 -17.73 -18.51 -13.85
N LYS A 59 -18.85 -17.79 -14.12
CA LYS A 59 -19.41 -16.80 -13.19
C LYS A 59 -19.78 -17.42 -11.83
N GLU A 60 -20.24 -18.66 -11.82
CA GLU A 60 -20.62 -19.37 -10.59
C GLU A 60 -19.38 -19.70 -9.73
N GLN A 61 -18.33 -20.28 -10.34
CA GLN A 61 -17.09 -20.60 -9.66
C GLN A 61 -16.40 -19.34 -9.13
N ARG A 62 -16.38 -18.26 -9.91
CA ARG A 62 -15.86 -16.96 -9.50
C ARG A 62 -16.63 -16.39 -8.29
N SER A 63 -17.96 -16.46 -8.31
CA SER A 63 -18.80 -15.99 -7.21
C SER A 63 -18.54 -16.78 -5.93
N ARG A 64 -18.37 -18.09 -6.04
CA ARG A 64 -18.03 -18.97 -4.91
C ARG A 64 -16.66 -18.62 -4.33
N THR A 65 -15.64 -18.55 -5.17
CA THR A 65 -14.28 -18.16 -4.74
C THR A 65 -14.28 -16.79 -4.07
N PHE A 66 -15.00 -15.82 -4.65
CA PHE A 66 -15.14 -14.52 -4.04
C PHE A 66 -15.75 -14.58 -2.62
N LEU A 67 -16.85 -15.32 -2.45
CA LEU A 67 -17.51 -15.42 -1.13
C LEU A 67 -16.62 -16.13 -0.10
N GLU A 68 -15.88 -17.16 -0.50
CA GLU A 68 -14.93 -17.86 0.38
C GLU A 68 -13.86 -16.87 0.88
N LEU A 69 -13.26 -16.08 0.00
CA LEU A 69 -12.23 -15.09 0.34
C LEU A 69 -12.80 -13.89 1.09
N PHE A 70 -13.98 -13.42 0.71
CA PHE A 70 -14.66 -12.32 1.39
C PHE A 70 -15.01 -12.69 2.84
N PHE A 71 -15.45 -13.93 3.09
CA PHE A 71 -15.72 -14.41 4.44
C PHE A 71 -14.46 -14.43 5.31
N ILE A 72 -13.33 -14.88 4.75
CA ILE A 72 -12.03 -14.85 5.43
C ILE A 72 -11.66 -13.39 5.79
N ASN A 73 -11.77 -12.47 4.82
CA ASN A 73 -11.50 -11.05 5.03
C ASN A 73 -12.42 -10.45 6.10
N PHE A 74 -13.71 -10.76 6.04
CA PHE A 74 -14.70 -10.27 7.00
C PHE A 74 -14.37 -10.69 8.43
N VAL A 75 -14.14 -11.98 8.67
CA VAL A 75 -13.82 -12.50 10.01
C VAL A 75 -12.52 -11.90 10.52
N ALA A 76 -11.46 -11.89 9.71
CA ALA A 76 -10.19 -11.32 10.10
C ALA A 76 -10.29 -9.82 10.41
N THR A 77 -11.01 -9.07 9.57
CA THR A 77 -11.19 -7.64 9.78
C THR A 77 -11.99 -7.34 11.05
N VAL A 78 -13.05 -8.09 11.33
CA VAL A 78 -13.83 -7.93 12.58
C VAL A 78 -12.95 -8.19 13.79
N LEU A 79 -12.19 -9.30 13.80
CA LEU A 79 -11.30 -9.64 14.91
C LEU A 79 -10.20 -8.57 15.10
N CYS A 80 -9.58 -8.11 14.02
CA CYS A 80 -8.57 -7.06 14.08
C CYS A 80 -9.16 -5.71 14.52
N THR A 81 -10.39 -5.39 14.12
CA THR A 81 -11.09 -4.17 14.55
C THR A 81 -11.35 -4.19 16.06
N ILE A 82 -11.85 -5.31 16.58
CA ILE A 82 -12.04 -5.48 18.03
C ILE A 82 -10.70 -5.34 18.76
N ALA A 83 -9.67 -6.03 18.29
CA ALA A 83 -8.32 -5.96 18.87
C ALA A 83 -7.76 -4.53 18.85
N TYR A 84 -7.94 -3.79 17.75
CA TYR A 84 -7.52 -2.40 17.62
C TYR A 84 -8.19 -1.49 18.65
N TYR A 85 -9.52 -1.55 18.77
CA TYR A 85 -10.24 -0.70 19.73
C TYR A 85 -9.92 -1.08 21.18
N LEU A 86 -9.74 -2.37 21.49
CA LEU A 86 -9.26 -2.80 22.80
C LEU A 86 -7.85 -2.26 23.06
N PHE A 87 -6.94 -2.35 22.10
CA PHE A 87 -5.58 -1.84 22.19
C PHE A 87 -5.57 -0.32 22.46
N VAL A 88 -6.24 0.47 21.65
CA VAL A 88 -6.27 1.93 21.76
C VAL A 88 -6.91 2.38 23.09
N ASN A 89 -7.96 1.72 23.55
CA ASN A 89 -8.67 2.12 24.76
C ASN A 89 -8.02 1.62 26.06
N HIS A 90 -7.26 0.52 26.00
CA HIS A 90 -6.62 -0.06 27.19
C HIS A 90 -5.28 0.61 27.52
N PHE A 91 -4.50 1.01 26.52
CA PHE A 91 -3.17 1.59 26.76
C PHE A 91 -3.25 3.08 27.08
N PRO A 92 -2.69 3.55 28.24
CA PRO A 92 -2.71 4.96 28.67
C PRO A 92 -2.02 5.90 27.67
N HIS A 93 -1.02 5.40 26.93
CA HIS A 93 -0.28 6.17 25.94
C HIS A 93 -1.16 6.84 24.87
N PHE A 94 -2.32 6.28 24.59
CA PHE A 94 -3.28 6.81 23.62
C PHE A 94 -4.38 7.67 24.23
N ALA A 95 -4.40 7.86 25.56
CA ALA A 95 -5.52 8.48 26.26
C ALA A 95 -5.88 9.88 25.74
N ASP A 96 -4.89 10.75 25.57
CA ASP A 96 -5.09 12.12 25.13
C ASP A 96 -5.44 12.25 23.64
N ARG A 97 -5.17 11.17 22.86
CA ARG A 97 -5.33 11.13 21.41
C ARG A 97 -6.40 10.15 20.95
N ARG A 98 -7.18 9.58 21.87
CA ARG A 98 -8.26 8.61 21.57
C ARG A 98 -9.18 9.04 20.44
N PRO A 99 -9.63 10.30 20.34
CA PRO A 99 -10.49 10.73 19.24
C PRO A 99 -9.85 10.47 17.87
N LEU A 100 -8.55 10.75 17.72
CA LEU A 100 -7.82 10.54 16.47
C LEU A 100 -7.71 9.07 16.11
N PHE A 101 -7.32 8.23 17.07
CA PHE A 101 -7.21 6.78 16.85
C PHE A 101 -8.57 6.15 16.57
N ASN A 102 -9.63 6.61 17.24
CA ASN A 102 -10.99 6.13 16.97
C ASN A 102 -11.45 6.46 15.54
N VAL A 103 -11.12 7.66 15.05
CA VAL A 103 -11.38 8.03 13.65
C VAL A 103 -10.57 7.12 12.71
N MET A 104 -9.27 6.91 12.98
CA MET A 104 -8.44 6.02 12.16
C MET A 104 -8.91 4.56 12.18
N GLY A 105 -9.53 4.11 13.27
CA GLY A 105 -10.16 2.79 13.36
C GLY A 105 -11.27 2.56 12.32
N LEU A 106 -11.87 3.62 11.77
CA LEU A 106 -12.82 3.50 10.65
C LEU A 106 -12.18 2.86 9.41
N MET A 107 -10.87 3.04 9.22
CA MET A 107 -10.15 2.38 8.11
C MET A 107 -10.22 0.85 8.21
N LEU A 108 -10.16 0.30 9.44
CA LEU A 108 -10.29 -1.14 9.67
C LEU A 108 -11.72 -1.59 9.36
N ILE A 109 -12.73 -0.90 9.90
CA ILE A 109 -14.14 -1.25 9.66
C ILE A 109 -14.41 -1.28 8.15
N LEU A 110 -13.93 -0.28 7.43
CA LEU A 110 -14.15 -0.15 6.00
C LEU A 110 -13.24 -1.06 5.14
N ASN A 111 -12.22 -1.67 5.76
CA ASN A 111 -11.40 -2.71 5.13
C ASN A 111 -12.20 -3.99 4.83
N ILE A 112 -13.36 -4.20 5.48
CA ILE A 112 -14.29 -5.27 5.11
C ILE A 112 -14.63 -5.24 3.62
N PHE A 113 -14.80 -4.03 3.07
CA PHE A 113 -15.14 -3.82 1.66
C PHE A 113 -13.91 -3.61 0.76
N ASN A 114 -12.72 -3.86 1.26
CA ASN A 114 -11.50 -3.81 0.46
C ASN A 114 -11.38 -5.06 -0.42
N ILE A 115 -12.00 -4.97 -1.59
CA ILE A 115 -12.08 -6.04 -2.58
C ILE A 115 -11.39 -5.67 -3.90
N ASP A 116 -10.38 -4.78 -3.85
CA ASP A 116 -9.60 -4.38 -5.02
C ASP A 116 -8.95 -5.59 -5.72
N TRP A 117 -8.53 -6.58 -4.94
CA TRP A 117 -7.99 -7.84 -5.46
C TRP A 117 -8.96 -8.60 -6.39
N PHE A 118 -10.28 -8.45 -6.18
CA PHE A 118 -11.28 -9.03 -7.07
C PHE A 118 -11.25 -8.38 -8.45
N TYR A 119 -11.27 -7.04 -8.51
CA TYR A 119 -11.23 -6.31 -9.77
C TYR A 119 -9.89 -6.44 -10.48
N GLN A 120 -8.78 -6.53 -9.74
CA GLN A 120 -7.47 -6.81 -10.30
C GLN A 120 -7.41 -8.23 -10.92
N GLY A 121 -8.00 -9.23 -10.26
CA GLY A 121 -8.13 -10.60 -10.78
C GLY A 121 -9.05 -10.70 -12.00
N MET A 122 -9.95 -9.74 -12.18
CA MET A 122 -10.80 -9.57 -13.37
C MET A 122 -10.15 -8.71 -14.46
N GLU A 123 -8.92 -8.18 -14.23
CA GLU A 123 -8.20 -7.26 -15.12
C GLU A 123 -8.91 -5.93 -15.38
N GLU A 124 -9.82 -5.52 -14.48
CA GLU A 124 -10.60 -4.28 -14.57
C GLU A 124 -9.77 -3.05 -14.14
N TYR A 125 -8.57 -2.90 -14.66
CA TYR A 125 -7.64 -1.83 -14.25
C TYR A 125 -8.12 -0.43 -14.60
N VAL A 126 -8.87 -0.29 -15.70
CA VAL A 126 -9.46 1.01 -16.11
C VAL A 126 -10.46 1.47 -15.06
N TYR A 127 -11.35 0.56 -14.62
CA TYR A 127 -12.32 0.83 -13.56
C TYR A 127 -11.63 1.27 -12.26
N ILE A 128 -10.62 0.51 -11.80
CA ILE A 128 -9.85 0.82 -10.59
C ILE A 128 -9.21 2.22 -10.70
N SER A 129 -8.62 2.53 -11.85
CA SER A 129 -7.93 3.81 -12.08
C SER A 129 -8.88 5.00 -12.08
N VAL A 130 -9.98 4.91 -12.81
CA VAL A 130 -10.98 6.00 -12.92
C VAL A 130 -11.63 6.26 -11.56
N ARG A 131 -12.09 5.19 -10.87
CA ARG A 131 -12.67 5.29 -9.54
C ARG A 131 -11.70 5.96 -8.55
N SER A 132 -10.46 5.43 -8.48
CA SER A 132 -9.44 5.97 -7.56
C SER A 132 -9.11 7.43 -7.87
N PHE A 133 -9.15 7.84 -9.13
CA PHE A 133 -8.93 9.21 -9.53
C PHE A 133 -10.07 10.13 -9.04
N ILE A 134 -11.32 9.71 -9.24
CA ILE A 134 -12.50 10.49 -8.79
C ILE A 134 -12.49 10.65 -7.27
N VAL A 135 -12.27 9.55 -6.52
CA VAL A 135 -12.24 9.59 -5.05
C VAL A 135 -11.10 10.48 -4.55
N LYS A 136 -9.92 10.45 -5.18
CA LYS A 136 -8.80 11.32 -4.82
C LYS A 136 -9.13 12.79 -5.04
N ILE A 137 -9.70 13.16 -6.19
CA ILE A 137 -10.10 14.55 -6.46
C ILE A 137 -11.15 15.01 -5.47
N ALA A 138 -12.18 14.20 -5.20
CA ALA A 138 -13.21 14.52 -4.22
C ALA A 138 -12.60 14.72 -2.82
N SER A 139 -11.71 13.83 -2.39
CA SER A 139 -11.03 13.93 -1.10
C SER A 139 -10.15 15.18 -1.00
N PHE A 140 -9.47 15.55 -2.09
CA PHE A 140 -8.70 16.78 -2.13
C PHE A 140 -9.60 18.02 -2.05
N GLY A 141 -10.74 18.02 -2.75
CA GLY A 141 -11.74 19.09 -2.63
C GLY A 141 -12.27 19.24 -1.21
N LEU A 142 -12.59 18.12 -0.53
CA LEU A 142 -13.00 18.13 0.88
C LEU A 142 -11.89 18.67 1.78
N MET A 143 -10.64 18.32 1.51
CA MET A 143 -9.49 18.81 2.25
C MET A 143 -9.34 20.34 2.13
N LEU A 144 -9.46 20.88 0.92
CA LEU A 144 -9.40 22.33 0.69
C LEU A 144 -10.55 23.10 1.35
N LEU A 145 -11.72 22.47 1.48
CA LEU A 145 -12.90 23.10 2.07
C LEU A 145 -12.87 23.08 3.60
N PHE A 146 -12.42 21.98 4.20
CA PHE A 146 -12.61 21.72 5.64
C PHE A 146 -11.33 21.73 6.47
N VAL A 147 -10.14 21.62 5.88
CA VAL A 147 -8.86 21.64 6.62
C VAL A 147 -8.23 23.01 6.41
N LYS A 148 -8.35 23.91 7.38
CA LYS A 148 -7.90 25.32 7.30
C LYS A 148 -6.95 25.72 8.43
N ASP A 149 -7.05 25.07 9.58
CA ASP A 149 -6.31 25.39 10.78
C ASP A 149 -5.52 24.17 11.31
N GLU A 150 -4.55 24.43 12.18
CA GLU A 150 -3.73 23.37 12.81
C GLU A 150 -4.58 22.37 13.62
N SER A 151 -5.69 22.84 14.20
CA SER A 151 -6.63 22.00 14.97
C SER A 151 -7.43 21.01 14.13
N ASP A 152 -7.47 21.17 12.79
CA ASP A 152 -8.28 20.37 11.88
C ASP A 152 -7.67 18.99 11.56
N TYR A 153 -6.67 18.54 12.32
CA TYR A 153 -6.03 17.23 12.11
C TYR A 153 -7.02 16.06 12.21
N LEU A 154 -8.09 16.18 13.03
CA LEU A 154 -9.16 15.18 13.09
C LEU A 154 -9.99 15.15 11.81
N ILE A 155 -10.29 16.31 11.24
CA ILE A 155 -11.01 16.44 9.97
C ILE A 155 -10.17 15.85 8.84
N TYR A 156 -8.87 16.15 8.83
CA TYR A 156 -7.93 15.55 7.88
C TYR A 156 -7.89 14.02 8.00
N ALA A 157 -7.80 13.49 9.23
CA ALA A 157 -7.86 12.05 9.49
C ALA A 157 -9.15 11.42 8.96
N LEU A 158 -10.31 12.08 9.18
CA LEU A 158 -11.59 11.62 8.66
C LEU A 158 -11.63 11.62 7.13
N ILE A 159 -11.08 12.65 6.48
CA ILE A 159 -11.00 12.71 5.02
C ILE A 159 -10.13 11.58 4.46
N LEU A 160 -9.02 11.23 5.12
CA LEU A 160 -8.20 10.07 4.74
C LEU A 160 -9.00 8.76 4.84
N CYS A 161 -9.79 8.60 5.90
CA CYS A 161 -10.68 7.46 6.04
C CYS A 161 -11.74 7.43 4.94
N ILE A 162 -12.36 8.57 4.63
CA ILE A 162 -13.36 8.71 3.56
C ILE A 162 -12.73 8.42 2.18
N ALA A 163 -11.49 8.85 1.94
CA ALA A 163 -10.78 8.54 0.70
C ALA A 163 -10.57 7.03 0.49
N THR A 164 -10.24 6.32 1.57
CA THR A 164 -10.13 4.86 1.55
C THR A 164 -11.50 4.20 1.45
N ALA A 165 -12.45 4.64 2.27
CA ALA A 165 -13.83 4.16 2.30
C ALA A 165 -14.57 4.35 0.99
N GLY A 166 -14.42 5.49 0.36
CA GLY A 166 -15.06 5.80 -0.92
C GLY A 166 -14.68 4.78 -2.00
N ASN A 167 -13.40 4.40 -2.05
CA ASN A 167 -12.95 3.34 -2.94
C ASN A 167 -13.61 1.99 -2.60
N ASN A 168 -13.64 1.63 -1.32
CA ASN A 168 -14.15 0.33 -0.87
C ASN A 168 -15.67 0.22 -1.05
N LEU A 169 -16.42 1.25 -0.69
CA LEU A 169 -17.88 1.28 -0.83
C LEU A 169 -18.31 1.27 -2.30
N TRP A 170 -17.61 2.01 -3.16
CA TRP A 170 -17.86 2.01 -4.60
C TRP A 170 -17.63 0.62 -5.21
N ASN A 171 -16.58 -0.08 -4.76
CA ASN A 171 -16.35 -1.48 -5.13
C ASN A 171 -17.51 -2.38 -4.73
N ALA A 172 -17.96 -2.28 -3.48
CA ALA A 172 -19.06 -3.11 -2.99
C ALA A 172 -20.34 -2.88 -3.78
N TRP A 173 -20.61 -1.63 -4.17
CA TRP A 173 -21.79 -1.31 -4.99
C TRP A 173 -21.68 -1.90 -6.40
N ASN A 174 -20.55 -1.75 -7.06
CA ASN A 174 -20.34 -2.24 -8.44
C ASN A 174 -20.23 -3.78 -8.50
N LEU A 175 -19.93 -4.44 -7.38
CA LEU A 175 -19.77 -5.89 -7.27
C LEU A 175 -20.99 -6.67 -7.78
N ARG A 176 -22.19 -6.12 -7.60
CA ARG A 176 -23.47 -6.73 -8.03
C ARG A 176 -23.51 -7.12 -9.50
N LYS A 177 -22.74 -6.44 -10.37
CA LYS A 177 -22.66 -6.74 -11.81
C LYS A 177 -21.89 -8.03 -12.10
N TYR A 178 -20.95 -8.38 -11.25
CA TYR A 178 -19.96 -9.46 -11.48
C TYR A 178 -20.31 -10.76 -10.77
N ILE A 179 -21.08 -10.71 -9.69
CA ILE A 179 -21.45 -11.84 -8.85
C ILE A 179 -22.92 -12.17 -9.01
N SER A 180 -23.25 -13.47 -9.11
CA SER A 180 -24.61 -13.96 -8.98
C SER A 180 -24.74 -14.82 -7.74
N LEU A 181 -25.69 -14.46 -6.88
CA LEU A 181 -26.03 -15.22 -5.67
C LEU A 181 -26.97 -16.41 -6.01
N ASP A 182 -27.58 -16.41 -7.20
CA ASP A 182 -28.57 -17.39 -7.60
C ASP A 182 -28.02 -18.82 -7.79
N GLY A 183 -26.74 -18.96 -8.20
CA GLY A 183 -26.07 -20.24 -8.31
C GLY A 183 -25.92 -20.97 -6.97
N ILE A 184 -25.74 -20.20 -5.89
CA ILE A 184 -25.61 -20.74 -4.52
C ILE A 184 -26.96 -21.18 -3.97
N ARG A 185 -28.05 -20.53 -4.37
CA ARG A 185 -29.43 -20.88 -3.99
C ARG A 185 -29.99 -22.09 -4.75
N ARG A 186 -29.65 -22.25 -6.02
CA ARG A 186 -30.17 -23.33 -6.88
C ARG A 186 -29.60 -24.70 -6.59
N SER A 187 -28.45 -24.82 -5.94
CA SER A 187 -27.88 -26.11 -5.55
C SER A 187 -28.69 -26.86 -4.47
N LYS A 188 -29.84 -26.30 -4.01
CA LYS A 188 -30.74 -26.98 -3.07
C LYS A 188 -31.64 -28.06 -3.71
N HIS A 189 -31.66 -28.22 -5.02
CA HIS A 189 -32.55 -29.18 -5.69
C HIS A 189 -31.77 -30.02 -6.72
N GLY A 190 -31.23 -31.15 -6.25
CA GLY A 190 -30.87 -32.30 -7.08
C GLY A 190 -29.42 -32.41 -7.54
N ILE A 191 -28.84 -33.53 -7.15
CA ILE A 191 -27.50 -34.08 -7.41
C ILE A 191 -26.41 -33.47 -6.53
N ALA A 192 -25.83 -34.31 -5.68
CA ALA A 192 -24.79 -34.02 -4.68
C ALA A 192 -23.55 -33.32 -5.27
N ALA A 193 -23.65 -32.03 -5.55
CA ALA A 193 -22.52 -31.17 -5.74
C ALA A 193 -22.22 -30.51 -4.39
N ASP A 194 -21.03 -30.71 -3.92
CA ASP A 194 -20.44 -30.18 -2.73
C ASP A 194 -20.77 -28.66 -2.51
N THR A 195 -21.80 -28.38 -1.74
CA THR A 195 -22.40 -27.03 -1.56
C THR A 195 -21.73 -26.25 -0.45
N GLY A 196 -20.69 -26.80 0.18
CA GLY A 196 -19.93 -26.16 1.24
C GLY A 196 -18.95 -25.08 0.72
N LEU A 197 -18.81 -23.99 1.44
CA LEU A 197 -17.68 -23.06 1.25
C LEU A 197 -16.41 -23.77 1.75
N HIS A 198 -15.44 -23.99 0.85
CA HIS A 198 -14.18 -24.63 1.19
C HIS A 198 -13.14 -23.60 1.65
N ILE A 199 -13.39 -22.97 2.78
CA ILE A 199 -12.50 -21.93 3.35
C ILE A 199 -11.11 -22.51 3.64
N GLY A 200 -11.02 -23.77 4.10
CA GLY A 200 -9.77 -24.42 4.51
C GLY A 200 -8.70 -24.47 3.40
N LYS A 201 -9.09 -24.59 2.13
CA LYS A 201 -8.14 -24.64 1.01
C LYS A 201 -7.38 -23.32 0.81
N HIS A 202 -7.99 -22.20 1.24
CA HIS A 202 -7.40 -20.88 1.09
C HIS A 202 -6.50 -20.47 2.28
N MET A 203 -6.71 -21.09 3.47
CA MET A 203 -6.01 -20.66 4.68
C MET A 203 -4.51 -20.80 4.60
N ARG A 204 -3.99 -21.94 4.12
CA ARG A 204 -2.54 -22.16 4.01
C ARG A 204 -1.85 -21.17 3.09
N PRO A 205 -2.28 -20.94 1.84
CA PRO A 205 -1.68 -19.91 0.97
C PRO A 205 -1.79 -18.49 1.54
N VAL A 206 -2.95 -18.15 2.11
CA VAL A 206 -3.20 -16.83 2.71
C VAL A 206 -2.25 -16.57 3.88
N MET A 207 -2.06 -17.52 4.78
CA MET A 207 -1.16 -17.39 5.93
C MET A 207 0.32 -17.29 5.52
N ILE A 208 0.73 -17.99 4.46
CA ILE A 208 2.11 -17.87 3.93
C ILE A 208 2.35 -16.46 3.38
N LEU A 209 1.37 -15.92 2.63
CA LEU A 209 1.47 -14.58 2.07
C LEU A 209 1.38 -13.51 3.17
N LEU A 210 0.54 -13.73 4.20
CA LEU A 210 0.52 -12.87 5.37
C LEU A 210 1.89 -12.79 6.04
N ALA A 211 2.52 -13.93 6.32
CA ALA A 211 3.84 -13.96 6.94
C ALA A 211 4.88 -13.20 6.10
N SER A 212 4.82 -13.33 4.77
CA SER A 212 5.70 -12.60 3.85
C SER A 212 5.45 -11.08 3.88
N SER A 213 4.17 -10.66 3.90
CA SER A 213 3.80 -9.25 3.99
C SER A 213 4.19 -8.64 5.34
N ILE A 214 3.95 -9.37 6.44
CA ILE A 214 4.36 -8.94 7.77
C ILE A 214 5.86 -8.69 7.84
N ALA A 215 6.68 -9.62 7.33
CA ALA A 215 8.13 -9.47 7.33
C ALA A 215 8.60 -8.20 6.58
N THR A 216 7.92 -7.86 5.49
CA THR A 216 8.27 -6.68 4.67
C THR A 216 7.70 -5.38 5.25
N ASP A 217 6.43 -5.38 5.65
CA ASP A 217 5.72 -4.14 6.01
C ASP A 217 5.98 -3.71 7.45
N ILE A 218 6.17 -4.64 8.40
CA ILE A 218 6.60 -4.29 9.77
C ILE A 218 7.92 -3.52 9.71
N TYR A 219 8.87 -4.03 8.96
CA TYR A 219 10.17 -3.37 8.79
C TYR A 219 10.04 -1.94 8.24
N THR A 220 9.15 -1.71 7.29
CA THR A 220 8.98 -0.39 6.64
C THR A 220 8.13 0.61 7.41
N MET A 221 7.44 0.16 8.47
CA MET A 221 6.55 1.01 9.27
C MET A 221 7.07 1.26 10.69
N LEU A 222 8.03 0.44 11.16
CA LEU A 222 8.54 0.49 12.53
C LEU A 222 9.20 1.83 12.87
N ASP A 223 9.85 2.45 11.87
CA ASP A 223 10.54 3.72 12.01
C ASP A 223 9.65 4.81 12.61
N SER A 224 8.40 4.91 12.13
CA SER A 224 7.47 5.94 12.59
C SER A 224 7.02 5.71 14.03
N VAL A 225 6.90 4.45 14.46
CA VAL A 225 6.53 4.09 15.83
C VAL A 225 7.69 4.37 16.79
N MET A 226 8.91 3.96 16.42
CA MET A 226 10.11 4.24 17.21
C MET A 226 10.36 5.75 17.32
N LEU A 227 10.19 6.46 16.22
CA LEU A 227 10.44 7.89 16.18
C LEU A 227 9.45 8.65 17.08
N GLU A 228 8.17 8.26 17.08
CA GLU A 228 7.19 8.86 17.98
C GLU A 228 7.51 8.59 19.44
N TYR A 229 7.84 7.34 19.77
CA TYR A 229 8.14 6.92 21.14
C TYR A 229 9.32 7.69 21.77
N TYR A 230 10.39 7.92 21.00
CA TYR A 230 11.61 8.57 21.49
C TYR A 230 11.64 10.08 21.31
N TYR A 231 11.02 10.61 20.24
CA TYR A 231 11.20 12.00 19.82
C TYR A 231 9.89 12.75 19.60
N GLY A 232 8.74 12.07 19.71
CA GLY A 232 7.42 12.66 19.62
C GLY A 232 6.93 12.94 18.18
N GLU A 233 5.69 13.38 18.10
CA GLU A 233 4.91 13.52 16.87
C GLU A 233 5.52 14.44 15.82
N THR A 234 6.09 15.57 16.25
CA THR A 234 6.69 16.57 15.33
C THR A 234 7.79 15.93 14.48
N ASN A 235 8.62 15.08 15.09
CA ASN A 235 9.68 14.37 14.36
C ASN A 235 9.12 13.31 13.39
N VAL A 236 8.01 12.68 13.74
CA VAL A 236 7.26 11.81 12.79
C VAL A 236 6.77 12.64 11.59
N GLY A 237 6.33 13.86 11.80
CA GLY A 237 5.92 14.79 10.74
C GLY A 237 7.06 15.08 9.76
N TYR A 238 8.24 15.44 10.27
CA TYR A 238 9.44 15.68 9.45
C TYR A 238 9.82 14.44 8.65
N TYR A 239 9.90 13.30 9.32
CA TYR A 239 10.26 12.02 8.72
C TYR A 239 9.28 11.56 7.65
N SER A 240 7.99 11.56 7.96
CA SER A 240 6.96 11.06 7.03
C SER A 240 6.90 11.86 5.73
N ASN A 241 7.10 13.18 5.79
CA ASN A 241 7.13 14.02 4.59
C ASN A 241 8.41 13.80 3.77
N ALA A 242 9.57 13.66 4.42
CA ALA A 242 10.82 13.31 3.74
C ALA A 242 10.72 11.94 3.04
N VAL A 243 10.17 10.92 3.72
CA VAL A 243 9.93 9.58 3.14
C VAL A 243 9.00 9.64 1.94
N LYS A 244 7.96 10.49 1.94
CA LYS A 244 7.05 10.63 0.79
C LYS A 244 7.77 11.14 -0.45
N ILE A 245 8.69 12.12 -0.33
CA ILE A 245 9.50 12.60 -1.46
C ILE A 245 10.39 11.47 -1.99
N VAL A 246 11.09 10.77 -1.08
CA VAL A 246 11.99 9.66 -1.45
C VAL A 246 11.23 8.55 -2.17
N ARG A 247 10.09 8.10 -1.62
CA ARG A 247 9.25 7.06 -2.23
C ARG A 247 8.72 7.46 -3.60
N MET A 248 8.32 8.72 -3.76
CA MET A 248 7.84 9.22 -5.03
C MET A 248 8.94 9.22 -6.09
N THR A 249 10.12 9.75 -5.76
CA THR A 249 11.28 9.76 -6.65
C THR A 249 11.70 8.33 -7.02
N TYR A 250 11.77 7.45 -6.03
CA TYR A 250 12.02 6.02 -6.24
C TYR A 250 11.01 5.39 -7.22
N THR A 251 9.70 5.68 -7.05
CA THR A 251 8.65 5.14 -7.93
C THR A 251 8.86 5.53 -9.39
N VAL A 252 9.32 6.75 -9.65
CA VAL A 252 9.65 7.20 -11.02
C VAL A 252 10.82 6.42 -11.58
N VAL A 253 11.89 6.24 -10.80
CA VAL A 253 13.08 5.49 -11.24
C VAL A 253 12.73 4.04 -11.57
N ILE A 254 12.01 3.34 -10.70
CA ILE A 254 11.67 1.93 -10.93
C ILE A 254 10.68 1.76 -12.10
N ALA A 255 9.75 2.70 -12.32
CA ALA A 255 8.81 2.61 -13.43
C ALA A 255 9.53 2.58 -14.80
N LEU A 256 10.62 3.33 -14.93
CA LEU A 256 11.43 3.35 -16.16
C LEU A 256 12.24 2.07 -16.34
N VAL A 257 12.68 1.45 -15.25
CA VAL A 257 13.51 0.24 -15.30
C VAL A 257 12.66 -1.04 -15.39
N ALA A 258 11.42 -1.01 -14.90
CA ALA A 258 10.51 -2.15 -14.94
C ALA A 258 10.20 -2.66 -16.36
N VAL A 259 10.39 -1.80 -17.40
CA VAL A 259 10.20 -2.16 -18.81
C VAL A 259 11.15 -3.28 -19.26
N PHE A 260 12.27 -3.47 -18.59
CA PHE A 260 13.23 -4.53 -18.92
C PHE A 260 12.75 -5.94 -18.50
N TYR A 261 11.89 -6.05 -17.47
CA TYR A 261 11.44 -7.33 -16.92
C TYR A 261 10.89 -8.32 -17.96
N PRO A 262 9.91 -7.96 -18.81
CA PRO A 262 9.34 -8.93 -19.76
C PRO A 262 10.37 -9.43 -20.78
N ARG A 263 11.27 -8.54 -21.24
CA ARG A 263 12.30 -8.89 -22.23
C ARG A 263 13.35 -9.81 -21.64
N ILE A 264 13.85 -9.52 -20.44
CA ILE A 264 14.82 -10.38 -19.73
C ILE A 264 14.18 -11.76 -19.50
N SER A 265 12.94 -11.80 -18.97
CA SER A 265 12.22 -13.07 -18.74
C SER A 265 12.06 -13.90 -20.00
N MET A 266 11.77 -13.29 -21.14
CA MET A 266 11.66 -13.98 -22.42
C MET A 266 13.00 -14.55 -22.90
N CYS A 267 14.09 -13.78 -22.81
CA CYS A 267 15.44 -14.26 -23.17
C CYS A 267 15.86 -15.48 -22.33
N TYR A 268 15.67 -15.41 -21.01
CA TYR A 268 16.01 -16.53 -20.13
C TYR A 268 15.14 -17.77 -20.39
N LYS A 269 13.85 -17.60 -20.69
CA LYS A 269 12.97 -18.71 -21.10
C LYS A 269 13.43 -19.37 -22.41
N GLN A 270 13.95 -18.59 -23.35
CA GLN A 270 14.50 -19.05 -24.62
C GLN A 270 15.96 -19.55 -24.54
N LYS A 271 16.58 -19.49 -23.36
CA LYS A 271 17.99 -19.81 -23.08
C LYS A 271 18.97 -18.91 -23.85
N ASP A 272 18.54 -17.74 -24.28
CA ASP A 272 19.40 -16.70 -24.86
C ASP A 272 20.01 -15.86 -23.72
N TYR A 273 21.01 -16.44 -23.08
CA TYR A 273 21.66 -15.80 -21.92
C TYR A 273 22.54 -14.62 -22.31
N GLU A 274 23.04 -14.59 -23.55
CA GLU A 274 23.87 -13.48 -24.05
C GLU A 274 23.06 -12.21 -24.16
N THR A 275 21.96 -12.24 -24.89
CA THR A 275 21.03 -11.10 -25.00
C THR A 275 20.40 -10.74 -23.63
N GLY A 276 20.06 -11.76 -22.82
CA GLY A 276 19.53 -11.55 -21.48
C GLY A 276 20.49 -10.77 -20.56
N ASN A 277 21.77 -11.15 -20.54
CA ASN A 277 22.81 -10.47 -19.77
C ASN A 277 23.11 -9.07 -20.30
N ALA A 278 23.11 -8.88 -21.62
CA ALA A 278 23.25 -7.55 -22.23
C ALA A 278 22.12 -6.61 -21.81
N LEU A 279 20.87 -7.11 -21.73
CA LEU A 279 19.72 -6.33 -21.24
C LEU A 279 19.84 -6.02 -19.74
N ILE A 280 20.33 -6.94 -18.91
CA ILE A 280 20.59 -6.70 -17.50
C ILE A 280 21.63 -5.59 -17.32
N ASN A 281 22.74 -5.67 -18.03
CA ASN A 281 23.79 -4.65 -17.98
C ASN A 281 23.27 -3.28 -18.39
N ARG A 282 22.48 -3.22 -19.48
CA ARG A 282 21.88 -1.97 -19.94
C ARG A 282 20.85 -1.42 -18.95
N GLY A 283 20.02 -2.29 -18.37
CA GLY A 283 19.08 -1.93 -17.33
C GLY A 283 19.77 -1.35 -16.08
N THR A 284 20.88 -1.97 -15.66
CA THR A 284 21.73 -1.48 -14.55
C THR A 284 22.32 -0.10 -14.86
N GLN A 285 22.85 0.10 -16.07
CA GLN A 285 23.38 1.40 -16.49
C GLN A 285 22.31 2.50 -16.47
N ILE A 286 21.12 2.22 -16.99
CA ILE A 286 19.99 3.16 -16.99
C ILE A 286 19.54 3.44 -15.55
N LEU A 287 19.44 2.41 -14.69
CA LEU A 287 19.10 2.58 -13.30
C LEU A 287 20.07 3.53 -12.60
N LEU A 288 21.37 3.30 -12.73
CA LEU A 288 22.39 4.15 -12.12
C LEU A 288 22.39 5.57 -12.70
N LEU A 289 22.22 5.70 -14.03
CA LEU A 289 22.11 7.00 -14.71
C LEU A 289 20.93 7.81 -14.21
N LEU A 290 19.85 7.19 -13.79
CA LEU A 290 18.66 7.87 -13.25
C LEU A 290 18.76 8.07 -11.73
N ALA A 291 19.13 7.02 -10.99
CA ALA A 291 19.10 7.05 -9.53
C ALA A 291 20.18 8.00 -8.96
N LEU A 292 21.41 7.99 -9.50
CA LEU A 292 22.51 8.82 -8.97
C LEU A 292 22.21 10.32 -9.10
N PRO A 293 21.77 10.86 -10.24
CA PRO A 293 21.37 12.26 -10.33
C PRO A 293 20.16 12.60 -9.44
N CYS A 294 19.20 11.68 -9.27
CA CYS A 294 18.07 11.90 -8.35
C CYS A 294 18.54 12.03 -6.89
N VAL A 295 19.46 11.16 -6.46
CA VAL A 295 20.05 11.23 -5.11
C VAL A 295 20.81 12.54 -4.94
N ALA A 296 21.78 12.81 -5.82
CA ALA A 296 22.61 14.02 -5.76
C ALA A 296 21.75 15.30 -5.87
N GLY A 297 20.79 15.31 -6.77
CA GLY A 297 19.86 16.42 -6.99
C GLY A 297 19.02 16.70 -5.74
N LEU A 298 18.41 15.68 -5.13
CA LEU A 298 17.63 15.86 -3.89
C LEU A 298 18.51 16.28 -2.71
N MET A 299 19.72 15.73 -2.58
CA MET A 299 20.66 16.15 -1.54
C MET A 299 21.03 17.63 -1.69
N ALA A 300 21.38 18.06 -2.91
CA ALA A 300 21.77 19.44 -3.18
C ALA A 300 20.60 20.42 -3.06
N THR A 301 19.41 20.04 -3.54
CA THR A 301 18.23 20.93 -3.60
C THR A 301 17.31 20.83 -2.40
N SER A 302 17.57 19.93 -1.44
CA SER A 302 16.73 19.71 -0.25
C SER A 302 16.37 21.00 0.50
N GLY A 303 17.31 21.93 0.62
CA GLY A 303 17.12 23.25 1.27
C GLY A 303 16.11 24.14 0.54
N TYR A 304 15.78 23.89 -0.72
CA TYR A 304 14.75 24.60 -1.49
C TYR A 304 13.48 23.77 -1.61
N VAL A 305 13.61 22.47 -1.81
CA VAL A 305 12.47 21.55 -2.03
C VAL A 305 11.59 21.43 -0.79
N VAL A 306 12.20 21.29 0.40
CA VAL A 306 11.44 21.13 1.64
C VAL A 306 10.62 22.37 1.97
N PRO A 307 11.19 23.59 2.04
CA PRO A 307 10.41 24.79 2.32
C PRO A 307 9.38 25.10 1.23
N LEU A 308 9.68 24.81 -0.03
CA LEU A 308 8.76 25.01 -1.15
C LEU A 308 7.53 24.11 -1.05
N LEU A 309 7.73 22.84 -0.72
CA LEU A 309 6.65 21.87 -0.68
C LEU A 309 5.88 21.87 0.63
N PHE A 310 6.55 22.08 1.76
CA PHE A 310 5.96 21.89 3.08
C PHE A 310 5.96 23.13 3.99
N GLY A 311 6.61 24.23 3.54
CA GLY A 311 6.77 25.44 4.32
C GLY A 311 7.99 25.40 5.23
N LYS A 312 8.37 26.60 5.73
CA LYS A 312 9.57 26.80 6.59
C LYS A 312 9.51 26.03 7.92
N ALA A 313 8.32 25.73 8.42
CA ALA A 313 8.16 24.92 9.63
C ALA A 313 8.77 23.52 9.51
N PHE A 314 8.99 23.04 8.28
CA PHE A 314 9.61 21.75 7.98
C PHE A 314 11.12 21.83 7.71
N ASP A 315 11.79 22.96 7.94
CA ASP A 315 13.25 23.09 7.74
C ASP A 315 14.07 21.98 8.42
N PRO A 316 13.74 21.47 9.63
CA PRO A 316 14.45 20.33 10.20
C PRO A 316 14.38 19.06 9.34
N ALA A 317 13.36 18.88 8.49
CA ALA A 317 13.26 17.75 7.57
C ALA A 317 14.28 17.79 6.43
N ILE A 318 15.00 18.90 6.23
CA ILE A 318 16.05 19.04 5.20
C ILE A 318 17.15 18.02 5.43
N SER A 319 17.66 17.91 6.66
CA SER A 319 18.69 16.93 7.01
C SER A 319 18.20 15.49 6.86
N THR A 320 16.98 15.23 7.28
CA THR A 320 16.30 13.94 7.11
C THR A 320 16.20 13.56 5.64
N LEU A 321 15.74 14.49 4.78
CA LEU A 321 15.63 14.25 3.34
C LEU A 321 16.98 13.96 2.70
N ARG A 322 18.05 14.69 3.09
CA ARG A 322 19.42 14.43 2.59
C ARG A 322 19.87 13.02 2.87
N ILE A 323 19.70 12.56 4.11
CA ILE A 323 20.10 11.20 4.52
C ILE A 323 19.26 10.15 3.79
N LEU A 324 17.93 10.33 3.80
CA LEU A 324 17.00 9.37 3.20
C LEU A 324 17.09 9.33 1.67
N SER A 325 17.62 10.36 1.01
CA SER A 325 17.79 10.38 -0.46
C SER A 325 18.66 9.21 -0.95
N ILE A 326 19.61 8.73 -0.14
CA ILE A 326 20.45 7.57 -0.46
C ILE A 326 19.60 6.30 -0.66
N LEU A 327 18.48 6.20 0.03
CA LEU A 327 17.56 5.06 -0.08
C LEU A 327 16.97 4.93 -1.49
N ILE A 328 16.90 6.01 -2.29
CA ILE A 328 16.46 5.93 -3.67
C ILE A 328 17.36 4.98 -4.46
N LEU A 329 18.67 5.11 -4.30
CA LEU A 329 19.62 4.23 -4.97
C LEU A 329 19.54 2.79 -4.43
N ILE A 330 19.54 2.64 -3.10
CA ILE A 330 19.52 1.33 -2.44
C ILE A 330 18.25 0.55 -2.81
N PHE A 331 17.08 1.18 -2.71
CA PHE A 331 15.79 0.54 -3.06
C PHE A 331 15.68 0.27 -4.55
N SER A 332 16.21 1.15 -5.42
CA SER A 332 16.20 0.90 -6.86
C SER A 332 17.06 -0.29 -7.25
N ILE A 333 18.24 -0.43 -6.65
CA ILE A 333 19.13 -1.60 -6.85
C ILE A 333 18.45 -2.86 -6.30
N ALA A 334 17.90 -2.81 -5.07
CA ALA A 334 17.23 -3.95 -4.46
C ALA A 334 16.03 -4.41 -5.29
N TYR A 335 15.22 -3.49 -5.82
CA TYR A 335 14.10 -3.80 -6.71
C TYR A 335 14.58 -4.42 -8.03
N PHE A 336 15.60 -3.86 -8.66
CA PHE A 336 16.11 -4.36 -9.93
C PHE A 336 16.70 -5.77 -9.78
N LEU A 337 17.52 -6.00 -8.75
CA LEU A 337 18.08 -7.30 -8.47
C LEU A 337 17.00 -8.31 -8.08
N GLY A 338 16.15 -7.98 -7.11
CA GLY A 338 15.12 -8.87 -6.56
C GLY A 338 13.98 -9.11 -7.54
N HIS A 339 13.22 -8.05 -7.85
CA HIS A 339 11.99 -8.20 -8.64
C HIS A 339 12.19 -8.33 -10.14
N ILE A 340 13.31 -7.79 -10.70
CA ILE A 340 13.53 -7.88 -12.15
C ILE A 340 14.44 -9.07 -12.47
N ILE A 341 15.65 -9.12 -11.93
CA ILE A 341 16.61 -10.17 -12.30
C ILE A 341 16.24 -11.52 -11.71
N LEU A 342 16.13 -11.63 -10.38
CA LEU A 342 15.90 -12.93 -9.73
C LEU A 342 14.56 -13.56 -10.10
N THR A 343 13.51 -12.75 -10.32
CA THR A 343 12.23 -13.28 -10.79
C THR A 343 12.27 -13.68 -12.25
N ALA A 344 12.91 -12.88 -13.12
CA ALA A 344 13.04 -13.21 -14.54
C ALA A 344 13.88 -14.49 -14.80
N THR A 345 14.85 -14.75 -13.91
CA THR A 345 15.74 -15.93 -13.99
C THR A 345 15.22 -17.16 -13.25
N GLY A 346 14.04 -17.07 -12.59
CA GLY A 346 13.45 -18.18 -11.83
C GLY A 346 14.13 -18.47 -10.48
N MET A 347 14.91 -17.52 -9.96
CA MET A 347 15.63 -17.65 -8.68
C MET A 347 14.87 -17.02 -7.51
N GLU A 348 13.54 -17.13 -7.49
CA GLU A 348 12.65 -16.52 -6.50
C GLU A 348 12.94 -16.94 -5.05
N LYS A 349 13.48 -18.16 -4.86
CA LYS A 349 13.90 -18.65 -3.54
C LYS A 349 15.03 -17.80 -2.91
N MET A 350 15.84 -17.14 -3.72
CA MET A 350 16.88 -16.25 -3.24
C MET A 350 16.30 -14.94 -2.71
N ILE A 351 15.21 -14.45 -3.31
CA ILE A 351 14.49 -13.27 -2.80
C ILE A 351 13.97 -13.55 -1.41
N LEU A 352 13.30 -14.70 -1.22
CA LEU A 352 12.76 -15.08 0.09
C LEU A 352 13.88 -15.19 1.15
N ARG A 353 15.00 -15.83 0.80
CA ARG A 353 16.15 -15.91 1.73
C ARG A 353 16.70 -14.53 2.07
N ALA A 354 16.92 -13.67 1.08
CA ALA A 354 17.41 -12.32 1.30
C ALA A 354 16.46 -11.48 2.19
N THR A 355 15.14 -11.60 1.96
CA THR A 355 14.16 -10.89 2.79
C THR A 355 14.15 -11.38 4.23
N VAL A 356 14.20 -12.70 4.44
CA VAL A 356 14.20 -13.30 5.80
C VAL A 356 15.51 -13.00 6.55
N THR A 357 16.64 -12.93 5.85
CA THR A 357 17.92 -12.61 6.50
C THR A 357 18.13 -11.12 6.74
N GLY A 358 17.39 -10.26 6.02
CA GLY A 358 17.45 -8.80 6.18
C GLY A 358 16.42 -8.24 7.17
N ALA A 359 15.38 -9.01 7.52
CA ALA A 359 14.38 -8.66 8.51
C ALA A 359 14.81 -9.08 9.92
#